data_9a0d77d13bf52ab2cb04f32075474660
#
_entry.id   9a0d77d13bf52ab2cb04f32075474660
#
_cell.length_a   1.000
_cell.length_b   1.000
_cell.length_c   1.000
_cell.angle_alpha   90.00
_cell.angle_beta   90.00
_cell.angle_gamma   90.00
#
_symmetry.space_group_name_H-M   'P 1'
#
loop_
_entity.id
_entity.type
_entity.pdbx_description
1 polymer ?
#
loop_
_entity_poly.entity_id
_entity_poly.type
_entity_poly.pdbx_seq_one_letter_code
_entity_poly.pdbx_strand_id
1 'polypeptide(L)'
;MYKIEKLNGLAKIVAEKRADNAALEPRRMTAEEKDTLLSHFHPDYKEGEFTILSAGVNKGSKVPTQLAELLQGKSRISASDVDLTNPDYDTDVLIIGGGGAGASAAIEADEAGVKAMIVTKLRIGDANTMMAEGGIQAADKPNDSPLIHFIDAFGGGHFAAKPELVKKLVTEAPSAIQWLNKLGVEFDKEADGTMVTTHGGGTSRKRMHAAKDYSGAEIMRTLRDEVINRGIPVIDFTAAVEIILDENGKAAGAVLMNMETKELLVARAKTVIIATGGAGRLHYQGFPTSNHYGATADGLILGYRVGASLLYADTLQYHPTGTGYPEQIFGALVTEKVRSLGAKLVNIDGEVFMHPLETRDVTAASIIRECTERDKGIETNLGKAVWLDTPMIELKHGEGTIEKRIPAMLRMFGKYGIDIRKEPILVYPTLHYQNGGLNISDDCSTDVENLYAAGEVAGGIHGRNRLMGNSLLDVIVFGRNAGIYAAAKAKETSVPEKLTLEHIERFNKELEETGAATGTASPMLLPHYARKSK
;
A
#
# COMPACT_ATOMS: atom_id res chain seq x y z
N MET A 1 6.62 -2.03 -31.69
CA MET A 1 7.65 -3.06 -31.97
C MET A 1 8.83 -2.84 -31.03
N TYR A 2 9.29 -3.88 -30.36
CA TYR A 2 10.38 -3.82 -29.42
C TYR A 2 11.70 -3.38 -30.10
N LYS A 3 12.49 -2.55 -29.41
CA LYS A 3 13.82 -2.13 -29.90
C LYS A 3 14.82 -3.29 -29.93
N ILE A 4 14.57 -4.35 -29.16
CA ILE A 4 15.39 -5.56 -29.11
C ILE A 4 14.78 -6.58 -30.08
N GLU A 5 15.49 -6.90 -31.16
CA GLU A 5 14.99 -7.79 -32.23
C GLU A 5 14.56 -9.17 -31.70
N LYS A 6 15.32 -9.75 -30.75
CA LYS A 6 14.97 -11.01 -30.10
C LYS A 6 13.57 -10.99 -29.48
N LEU A 7 13.16 -9.88 -28.85
CA LEU A 7 11.83 -9.76 -28.23
C LEU A 7 10.71 -9.74 -29.28
N ASN A 8 10.96 -9.19 -30.47
CA ASN A 8 9.99 -9.19 -31.56
C ASN A 8 9.72 -10.62 -32.08
N GLY A 9 10.75 -11.46 -32.16
CA GLY A 9 10.61 -12.87 -32.52
C GLY A 9 9.76 -13.63 -31.50
N LEU A 10 10.03 -13.44 -30.20
CA LEU A 10 9.26 -14.08 -29.12
C LEU A 10 7.81 -13.58 -29.05
N ALA A 11 7.57 -12.30 -29.28
CA ALA A 11 6.22 -11.73 -29.33
C ALA A 11 5.37 -12.30 -30.47
N LYS A 12 5.98 -12.72 -31.60
CA LYS A 12 5.30 -13.42 -32.69
C LYS A 12 4.77 -14.80 -32.26
N ILE A 13 5.56 -15.56 -31.50
CA ILE A 13 5.12 -16.87 -30.94
C ILE A 13 3.86 -16.68 -30.10
N VAL A 14 3.82 -15.63 -29.26
CA VAL A 14 2.61 -15.31 -28.46
C VAL A 14 1.44 -14.96 -29.36
N ALA A 15 1.66 -14.17 -30.42
CA ALA A 15 0.61 -13.76 -31.35
C ALA A 15 0.02 -14.96 -32.11
N GLU A 16 0.84 -15.94 -32.53
CA GLU A 16 0.43 -17.15 -33.20
C GLU A 16 -0.46 -18.05 -32.33
N LYS A 17 -0.18 -18.14 -31.02
CA LYS A 17 -0.93 -18.94 -30.04
C LYS A 17 -2.10 -18.18 -29.39
N ARG A 18 -2.27 -16.90 -29.65
CA ARG A 18 -3.23 -16.03 -28.92
C ARG A 18 -4.67 -16.55 -29.02
N ALA A 19 -5.12 -16.99 -30.18
CA ALA A 19 -6.50 -17.47 -30.36
C ALA A 19 -6.78 -18.71 -29.50
N ASP A 20 -5.88 -19.69 -29.53
CA ASP A 20 -5.99 -20.91 -28.73
C ASP A 20 -5.90 -20.58 -27.21
N ASN A 21 -4.96 -19.73 -26.84
CA ASN A 21 -4.80 -19.26 -25.45
C ASN A 21 -6.03 -18.49 -24.96
N ALA A 22 -6.71 -17.73 -25.83
CA ALA A 22 -7.92 -17.01 -25.47
C ALA A 22 -9.07 -17.96 -25.09
N ALA A 23 -9.18 -19.10 -25.78
CA ALA A 23 -10.18 -20.13 -25.51
C ALA A 23 -9.83 -21.02 -24.31
N LEU A 24 -8.54 -21.12 -23.93
CA LEU A 24 -8.09 -21.95 -22.81
C LEU A 24 -8.54 -21.37 -21.46
N GLU A 25 -9.20 -22.17 -20.65
CA GLU A 25 -9.57 -21.82 -19.25
C GLU A 25 -8.77 -22.68 -18.27
N PRO A 26 -7.59 -22.22 -17.81
CA PRO A 26 -6.82 -22.96 -16.83
C PRO A 26 -7.61 -23.12 -15.53
N ARG A 27 -7.55 -24.29 -14.90
CA ARG A 27 -8.16 -24.50 -13.59
C ARG A 27 -7.46 -23.67 -12.52
N ARG A 28 -8.17 -23.35 -11.45
CA ARG A 28 -7.57 -22.81 -10.23
C ARG A 28 -6.80 -23.89 -9.49
N MET A 29 -5.74 -23.49 -8.81
CA MET A 29 -4.97 -24.37 -7.93
C MET A 29 -5.81 -24.78 -6.71
N THR A 30 -5.60 -26.00 -6.22
CA THR A 30 -6.11 -26.43 -4.91
C THR A 30 -5.38 -25.71 -3.76
N ALA A 31 -5.89 -25.78 -2.54
CA ALA A 31 -5.23 -25.19 -1.37
C ALA A 31 -3.81 -25.77 -1.19
N GLU A 32 -3.66 -27.10 -1.27
CA GLU A 32 -2.38 -27.81 -1.13
C GLU A 32 -1.36 -27.38 -2.20
N GLU A 33 -1.80 -27.24 -3.47
CA GLU A 33 -0.94 -26.74 -4.55
C GLU A 33 -0.47 -25.31 -4.29
N LYS A 34 -1.35 -24.46 -3.74
CA LYS A 34 -1.02 -23.09 -3.37
C LYS A 34 -0.01 -23.04 -2.22
N ASP A 35 -0.23 -23.80 -1.17
CA ASP A 35 0.66 -23.84 -0.01
C ASP A 35 2.06 -24.32 -0.41
N THR A 36 2.15 -25.36 -1.25
CA THR A 36 3.41 -25.86 -1.80
C THR A 36 4.10 -24.79 -2.66
N LEU A 37 3.35 -24.11 -3.55
CA LEU A 37 3.89 -23.06 -4.40
C LEU A 37 4.42 -21.88 -3.59
N LEU A 38 3.62 -21.40 -2.64
CA LEU A 38 3.99 -20.25 -1.80
C LEU A 38 5.23 -20.53 -0.96
N SER A 39 5.28 -21.67 -0.27
CA SER A 39 6.40 -22.02 0.59
C SER A 39 7.75 -22.15 -0.14
N HIS A 40 7.73 -22.44 -1.45
CA HIS A 40 8.96 -22.61 -2.24
C HIS A 40 9.34 -21.33 -3.04
N PHE A 41 8.37 -20.53 -3.46
CA PHE A 41 8.63 -19.47 -4.44
C PHE A 41 8.20 -18.07 -3.99
N HIS A 42 7.33 -17.93 -2.97
CA HIS A 42 6.96 -16.59 -2.50
C HIS A 42 8.07 -16.00 -1.63
N PRO A 43 8.46 -14.72 -1.86
CA PRO A 43 9.60 -14.11 -1.16
C PRO A 43 9.49 -14.09 0.38
N ASP A 44 8.27 -14.05 0.94
CA ASP A 44 8.05 -14.06 2.41
C ASP A 44 8.49 -15.37 3.08
N TYR A 45 8.68 -16.45 2.32
CA TYR A 45 9.12 -17.74 2.83
C TYR A 45 10.62 -18.01 2.59
N LYS A 46 11.34 -17.08 1.97
CA LYS A 46 12.76 -17.24 1.67
C LYS A 46 13.58 -17.13 2.94
N GLU A 47 14.35 -18.17 3.25
CA GLU A 47 15.25 -18.19 4.40
C GLU A 47 16.38 -17.14 4.25
N GLY A 48 16.85 -16.60 5.40
CA GLY A 48 17.96 -15.65 5.46
C GLY A 48 17.63 -14.19 5.12
N GLU A 49 16.41 -13.90 4.67
CA GLU A 49 16.00 -12.52 4.32
C GLU A 49 15.28 -11.80 5.46
N PHE A 50 15.18 -12.44 6.61
CA PHE A 50 14.46 -11.95 7.77
C PHE A 50 15.34 -11.92 9.02
N THR A 51 15.04 -10.99 9.92
CA THR A 51 15.71 -10.80 11.21
C THR A 51 14.69 -10.98 12.34
N ILE A 52 15.13 -11.58 13.45
CA ILE A 52 14.34 -11.62 14.69
C ILE A 52 14.65 -10.35 15.49
N LEU A 53 13.64 -9.58 15.86
CA LEU A 53 13.81 -8.39 16.66
C LEU A 53 14.31 -8.73 18.06
N SER A 54 15.32 -8.00 18.52
CA SER A 54 15.96 -8.20 19.83
C SER A 54 15.54 -7.15 20.88
N ALA A 55 14.89 -6.06 20.45
CA ALA A 55 14.44 -4.98 21.30
C ALA A 55 13.03 -4.51 20.93
N GLY A 56 12.39 -3.78 21.83
CA GLY A 56 11.06 -3.19 21.65
C GLY A 56 9.91 -4.16 21.91
N VAL A 57 8.68 -3.66 21.73
CA VAL A 57 7.44 -4.38 22.07
C VAL A 57 7.25 -5.68 21.27
N ASN A 58 7.82 -5.79 20.07
CA ASN A 58 7.79 -6.98 19.23
C ASN A 58 9.07 -7.84 19.33
N LYS A 59 9.83 -7.74 20.42
CA LYS A 59 10.99 -8.61 20.65
C LYS A 59 10.61 -10.08 20.43
N GLY A 60 11.42 -10.80 19.63
CA GLY A 60 11.16 -12.18 19.23
C GLY A 60 10.36 -12.33 17.94
N SER A 61 9.79 -11.28 17.38
CA SER A 61 9.07 -11.34 16.11
C SER A 61 10.02 -11.34 14.92
N LYS A 62 9.64 -12.06 13.86
CA LYS A 62 10.30 -12.10 12.56
C LYS A 62 9.85 -10.91 11.73
N VAL A 63 10.79 -10.16 11.15
CA VAL A 63 10.53 -9.05 10.22
C VAL A 63 11.57 -9.06 9.09
N PRO A 64 11.31 -8.45 7.92
CA PRO A 64 12.32 -8.28 6.88
C PRO A 64 13.55 -7.55 7.43
N THR A 65 14.75 -7.98 7.03
CA THR A 65 16.01 -7.42 7.53
C THR A 65 16.09 -5.91 7.35
N GLN A 66 15.66 -5.39 6.20
CA GLN A 66 15.67 -3.95 5.91
C GLN A 66 14.72 -3.15 6.84
N LEU A 67 13.61 -3.75 7.27
CA LEU A 67 12.72 -3.14 8.25
C LEU A 67 13.30 -3.22 9.67
N ALA A 68 13.91 -4.36 10.04
CA ALA A 68 14.59 -4.53 11.31
C ALA A 68 15.68 -3.47 11.55
N GLU A 69 16.46 -3.16 10.49
CA GLU A 69 17.49 -2.11 10.54
C GLU A 69 16.93 -0.75 10.98
N LEU A 70 15.72 -0.41 10.56
CA LEU A 70 15.07 0.86 10.92
C LEU A 70 14.34 0.77 12.26
N LEU A 71 13.64 -0.33 12.56
CA LEU A 71 12.95 -0.52 13.84
C LEU A 71 13.92 -0.52 15.03
N GLN A 72 15.13 -1.05 14.84
CA GLN A 72 16.21 -1.08 15.82
C GLN A 72 17.26 0.04 15.59
N GLY A 73 16.89 1.04 14.80
CA GLY A 73 17.68 2.25 14.60
C GLY A 73 17.48 3.27 15.72
N LYS A 74 18.54 4.06 16.00
CA LYS A 74 18.44 5.19 16.95
C LYS A 74 17.61 6.33 16.37
N SER A 75 16.99 7.10 17.24
CA SER A 75 16.29 8.33 16.84
C SER A 75 17.20 9.28 16.07
N ARG A 76 16.62 10.06 15.17
CA ARG A 76 17.32 11.16 14.46
C ARG A 76 17.61 12.35 15.35
N ILE A 77 16.91 12.43 16.47
CA ILE A 77 17.01 13.54 17.45
C ILE A 77 17.24 12.98 18.85
N SER A 78 17.76 13.82 19.72
CA SER A 78 17.78 13.61 21.18
C SER A 78 16.72 14.50 21.84
N ALA A 79 16.33 14.17 23.05
CA ALA A 79 15.36 14.98 23.81
C ALA A 79 15.85 16.42 24.04
N SER A 80 17.17 16.64 24.05
CA SER A 80 17.77 17.97 24.21
C SER A 80 17.77 18.86 22.97
N ASP A 81 17.45 18.30 21.80
CA ASP A 81 17.47 19.05 20.54
C ASP A 81 16.22 19.92 20.36
N VAL A 82 15.21 19.78 21.23
CA VAL A 82 13.88 20.36 21.05
C VAL A 82 13.40 21.00 22.35
N ASP A 83 12.89 22.23 22.28
CA ASP A 83 12.17 22.89 23.38
C ASP A 83 10.68 22.51 23.36
N LEU A 84 10.27 21.62 24.26
CA LEU A 84 8.88 21.18 24.38
C LEU A 84 7.97 22.16 25.15
N THR A 85 8.53 23.24 25.73
CA THR A 85 7.75 24.20 26.57
C THR A 85 6.91 25.17 25.73
N ASN A 86 7.34 25.43 24.47
CA ASN A 86 6.70 26.36 23.56
C ASN A 86 6.38 25.69 22.23
N PRO A 87 5.26 24.96 22.09
CA PRO A 87 4.88 24.34 20.85
C PRO A 87 4.66 25.34 19.71
N ASP A 88 5.18 25.03 18.51
CA ASP A 88 4.97 25.83 17.30
C ASP A 88 3.54 25.70 16.76
N TYR A 89 2.92 24.54 17.02
CA TYR A 89 1.55 24.24 16.61
C TYR A 89 0.75 23.62 17.75
N ASP A 90 -0.51 24.05 17.86
CA ASP A 90 -1.52 23.49 18.76
C ASP A 90 -2.76 23.07 17.97
N THR A 91 -3.14 21.78 18.10
CA THR A 91 -4.32 21.24 17.44
C THR A 91 -5.05 20.25 18.34
N ASP A 92 -6.31 19.90 18.03
CA ASP A 92 -7.00 18.82 18.73
C ASP A 92 -6.56 17.44 18.18
N VAL A 93 -6.48 17.32 16.84
CA VAL A 93 -6.09 16.09 16.14
C VAL A 93 -4.93 16.37 15.19
N LEU A 94 -3.77 15.79 15.48
CA LEU A 94 -2.61 15.83 14.58
C LEU A 94 -2.62 14.59 13.67
N ILE A 95 -2.59 14.81 12.35
CA ILE A 95 -2.61 13.74 11.34
C ILE A 95 -1.25 13.72 10.64
N ILE A 96 -0.53 12.61 10.75
CA ILE A 96 0.79 12.40 10.16
C ILE A 96 0.64 11.61 8.88
N GLY A 97 0.69 12.31 7.74
CA GLY A 97 0.59 11.72 6.40
C GLY A 97 -0.54 12.34 5.56
N GLY A 98 -0.20 12.82 4.38
CA GLY A 98 -1.10 13.51 3.44
C GLY A 98 -1.67 12.62 2.33
N GLY A 99 -1.70 11.30 2.53
CA GLY A 99 -2.36 10.34 1.62
C GLY A 99 -3.87 10.25 1.84
N GLY A 100 -4.52 9.30 1.17
CA GLY A 100 -5.97 9.14 1.25
C GLY A 100 -6.50 8.90 2.67
N ALA A 101 -5.80 8.12 3.50
CA ALA A 101 -6.22 7.87 4.88
C ALA A 101 -6.16 9.14 5.73
N GLY A 102 -5.07 9.90 5.64
CA GLY A 102 -4.93 11.16 6.37
C GLY A 102 -5.92 12.23 5.91
N ALA A 103 -6.15 12.35 4.60
CA ALA A 103 -7.14 13.29 4.07
C ALA A 103 -8.57 12.91 4.52
N SER A 104 -8.93 11.61 4.48
CA SER A 104 -10.23 11.13 4.96
C SER A 104 -10.40 11.39 6.46
N ALA A 105 -9.36 11.15 7.26
CA ALA A 105 -9.38 11.41 8.69
C ALA A 105 -9.55 12.91 9.00
N ALA A 106 -8.88 13.78 8.24
CA ALA A 106 -8.98 15.22 8.42
C ALA A 106 -10.38 15.76 8.12
N ILE A 107 -11.01 15.25 7.05
CA ILE A 107 -12.38 15.63 6.67
C ILE A 107 -13.36 15.24 7.78
N GLU A 108 -13.28 14.03 8.30
CA GLU A 108 -14.19 13.56 9.36
C GLU A 108 -13.92 14.26 10.70
N ALA A 109 -12.70 14.58 11.02
CA ALA A 109 -12.38 15.37 12.22
C ALA A 109 -12.91 16.80 12.12
N ASP A 110 -12.82 17.44 10.95
CA ASP A 110 -13.41 18.74 10.68
C ASP A 110 -14.94 18.68 10.77
N GLU A 111 -15.59 17.67 10.20
CA GLU A 111 -17.04 17.44 10.33
C GLU A 111 -17.47 17.22 11.79
N ALA A 112 -16.60 16.63 12.61
CA ALA A 112 -16.82 16.52 14.05
C ALA A 112 -16.66 17.86 14.81
N GLY A 113 -16.18 18.92 14.17
CA GLY A 113 -16.01 20.27 14.76
C GLY A 113 -14.82 20.39 15.69
N VAL A 114 -13.75 19.62 15.47
CA VAL A 114 -12.47 19.75 16.18
C VAL A 114 -11.39 20.32 15.25
N LYS A 115 -10.37 20.95 15.82
CA LYS A 115 -9.23 21.44 15.04
C LYS A 115 -8.37 20.27 14.61
N ALA A 116 -8.32 20.00 13.32
CA ALA A 116 -7.42 19.01 12.72
C ALA A 116 -6.30 19.70 11.95
N MET A 117 -5.12 19.07 11.90
CA MET A 117 -3.99 19.52 11.11
C MET A 117 -3.28 18.31 10.47
N ILE A 118 -2.96 18.42 9.19
CA ILE A 118 -2.16 17.42 8.47
C ILE A 118 -0.71 17.91 8.40
N VAL A 119 0.23 17.01 8.74
CA VAL A 119 1.65 17.20 8.45
C VAL A 119 2.10 16.11 7.47
N THR A 120 2.84 16.48 6.44
CA THR A 120 3.28 15.54 5.42
C THR A 120 4.67 15.89 4.90
N LYS A 121 5.55 14.88 4.83
CA LYS A 121 6.95 15.06 4.39
C LYS A 121 7.11 15.43 2.91
N LEU A 122 6.07 15.22 2.10
CA LEU A 122 5.95 15.67 0.73
C LEU A 122 4.70 16.58 0.63
N ARG A 123 4.12 16.76 -0.55
CA ARG A 123 2.87 17.50 -0.68
C ARG A 123 1.67 16.63 -0.34
N ILE A 124 0.59 17.25 0.10
CA ILE A 124 -0.68 16.53 0.23
C ILE A 124 -1.07 15.89 -1.12
N GLY A 125 -1.37 14.60 -1.07
CA GLY A 125 -1.68 13.76 -2.24
C GLY A 125 -0.48 13.05 -2.87
N ASP A 126 0.75 13.46 -2.57
CA ASP A 126 1.96 12.74 -3.01
C ASP A 126 2.11 11.42 -2.21
N ALA A 127 1.36 10.40 -2.59
CA ALA A 127 1.25 9.13 -1.84
C ALA A 127 0.88 7.95 -2.76
N ASN A 128 0.98 6.72 -2.24
CA ASN A 128 0.55 5.51 -2.95
C ASN A 128 -0.92 5.56 -3.38
N THR A 129 -1.79 6.27 -2.63
CA THR A 129 -3.19 6.46 -3.00
C THR A 129 -3.33 7.05 -4.40
N MET A 130 -2.55 8.10 -4.73
CA MET A 130 -2.55 8.73 -6.06
C MET A 130 -2.16 7.76 -7.19
N MET A 131 -1.33 6.76 -6.89
CA MET A 131 -0.76 5.82 -7.86
C MET A 131 -1.62 4.56 -8.06
N ALA A 132 -2.70 4.38 -7.30
CA ALA A 132 -3.54 3.20 -7.38
C ALA A 132 -4.42 3.25 -8.64
N GLU A 133 -4.38 2.18 -9.44
CA GLU A 133 -5.02 2.13 -10.77
C GLU A 133 -6.26 1.25 -10.81
N GLY A 134 -6.32 0.26 -9.91
CA GLY A 134 -7.26 -0.86 -10.01
C GLY A 134 -8.71 -0.55 -9.65
N GLY A 135 -8.94 0.29 -8.68
CA GLY A 135 -10.27 0.59 -8.14
C GLY A 135 -10.44 0.25 -6.65
N ILE A 136 -11.67 0.38 -6.17
CA ILE A 136 -12.10 0.17 -4.78
C ILE A 136 -13.23 -0.86 -4.74
N GLN A 137 -13.19 -1.82 -3.81
CA GLN A 137 -14.23 -2.83 -3.67
C GLN A 137 -15.39 -2.35 -2.80
N ALA A 138 -16.63 -2.63 -3.22
CA ALA A 138 -17.81 -2.50 -2.38
C ALA A 138 -18.93 -3.43 -2.86
N ALA A 139 -19.52 -4.18 -1.95
CA ALA A 139 -20.64 -5.08 -2.24
C ALA A 139 -21.97 -4.32 -2.19
N ASP A 140 -22.25 -3.55 -3.25
CA ASP A 140 -23.41 -2.66 -3.39
C ASP A 140 -24.44 -3.12 -4.44
N LYS A 141 -24.24 -4.30 -5.06
CA LYS A 141 -25.12 -4.86 -6.09
C LYS A 141 -26.01 -5.96 -5.52
N PRO A 142 -27.23 -6.19 -6.10
CA PRO A 142 -28.20 -7.17 -5.60
C PRO A 142 -27.71 -8.61 -5.52
N ASN A 143 -26.71 -8.97 -6.35
CA ASN A 143 -26.13 -10.32 -6.40
C ASN A 143 -24.87 -10.48 -5.54
N ASP A 144 -24.59 -9.50 -4.68
CA ASP A 144 -23.44 -9.47 -3.77
C ASP A 144 -23.88 -9.05 -2.36
N SER A 145 -23.01 -9.21 -1.37
CA SER A 145 -23.26 -8.75 0.00
C SER A 145 -21.96 -8.54 0.77
N PRO A 146 -21.98 -7.73 1.86
CA PRO A 146 -20.83 -7.63 2.77
C PRO A 146 -20.36 -9.00 3.30
N LEU A 147 -21.25 -9.97 3.49
CA LEU A 147 -20.87 -11.32 3.92
C LEU A 147 -20.06 -12.05 2.87
N ILE A 148 -20.44 -11.98 1.58
CA ILE A 148 -19.67 -12.60 0.51
C ILE A 148 -18.31 -11.88 0.35
N HIS A 149 -18.28 -10.56 0.48
CA HIS A 149 -17.06 -9.78 0.48
C HIS A 149 -16.14 -10.16 1.66
N PHE A 150 -16.71 -10.39 2.86
CA PHE A 150 -15.99 -10.86 4.04
C PHE A 150 -15.31 -12.21 3.77
N ILE A 151 -16.05 -13.18 3.23
CA ILE A 151 -15.52 -14.52 2.92
C ILE A 151 -14.34 -14.42 1.94
N ASP A 152 -14.50 -13.63 0.88
CA ASP A 152 -13.42 -13.42 -0.10
C ASP A 152 -12.19 -12.77 0.56
N ALA A 153 -12.39 -11.68 1.33
CA ALA A 153 -11.31 -10.93 1.95
C ALA A 153 -10.58 -11.73 3.04
N PHE A 154 -11.33 -12.41 3.91
CA PHE A 154 -10.78 -13.20 5.01
C PHE A 154 -10.04 -14.44 4.50
N GLY A 155 -10.65 -15.16 3.53
CA GLY A 155 -10.01 -16.30 2.87
C GLY A 155 -8.80 -15.88 2.03
N GLY A 156 -8.90 -14.78 1.29
CA GLY A 156 -7.78 -14.21 0.52
C GLY A 156 -6.62 -13.73 1.39
N GLY A 157 -6.89 -13.34 2.64
CA GLY A 157 -5.91 -12.98 3.67
C GLY A 157 -5.34 -14.18 4.46
N HIS A 158 -5.55 -15.41 3.97
CA HIS A 158 -5.14 -16.67 4.63
C HIS A 158 -5.75 -16.86 6.03
N PHE A 159 -6.96 -16.37 6.25
CA PHE A 159 -7.68 -16.45 7.54
C PHE A 159 -6.92 -15.84 8.73
N ALA A 160 -5.94 -14.97 8.45
CA ALA A 160 -5.06 -14.38 9.45
C ALA A 160 -5.50 -12.95 9.86
N ALA A 161 -6.39 -12.32 9.12
CA ALA A 161 -6.91 -11.00 9.48
C ALA A 161 -7.69 -11.04 10.80
N LYS A 162 -7.80 -9.88 11.47
CA LYS A 162 -8.72 -9.72 12.59
C LYS A 162 -10.16 -9.68 12.06
N PRO A 163 -11.04 -10.62 12.45
CA PRO A 163 -12.40 -10.71 11.89
C PRO A 163 -13.23 -9.43 12.08
N GLU A 164 -13.05 -8.73 13.21
CA GLU A 164 -13.73 -7.46 13.52
C GLU A 164 -13.32 -6.34 12.54
N LEU A 165 -12.04 -6.29 12.15
CA LEU A 165 -11.56 -5.31 11.18
C LEU A 165 -12.06 -5.62 9.77
N VAL A 166 -12.02 -6.90 9.36
CA VAL A 166 -12.60 -7.31 8.06
C VAL A 166 -14.09 -7.03 8.02
N LYS A 167 -14.83 -7.33 9.11
CA LYS A 167 -16.25 -7.02 9.22
C LYS A 167 -16.50 -5.53 9.02
N LYS A 168 -15.78 -4.65 9.73
CA LYS A 168 -15.89 -3.20 9.59
C LYS A 168 -15.60 -2.77 8.14
N LEU A 169 -14.48 -3.22 7.57
CA LEU A 169 -14.08 -2.93 6.19
C LEU A 169 -15.22 -3.18 5.20
N VAL A 170 -15.81 -4.37 5.23
CA VAL A 170 -16.79 -4.79 4.22
C VAL A 170 -18.20 -4.25 4.47
N THR A 171 -18.59 -4.04 5.73
CA THR A 171 -19.91 -3.47 6.05
C THR A 171 -20.00 -1.98 5.76
N GLU A 172 -18.90 -1.25 5.89
CA GLU A 172 -18.83 0.18 5.59
C GLU A 172 -18.48 0.47 4.12
N ALA A 173 -18.09 -0.54 3.33
CA ALA A 173 -17.71 -0.38 1.93
C ALA A 173 -18.79 0.32 1.06
N PRO A 174 -20.09 -0.05 1.11
CA PRO A 174 -21.10 0.63 0.31
C PRO A 174 -21.24 2.11 0.68
N SER A 175 -21.20 2.45 1.97
CA SER A 175 -21.26 3.85 2.43
C SER A 175 -20.02 4.64 2.05
N ALA A 176 -18.85 4.01 2.02
CA ALA A 176 -17.61 4.65 1.56
C ALA A 176 -17.68 5.05 0.08
N ILE A 177 -18.23 4.20 -0.79
CA ILE A 177 -18.47 4.53 -2.20
C ILE A 177 -19.45 5.71 -2.34
N GLN A 178 -20.53 5.69 -1.56
CA GLN A 178 -21.52 6.78 -1.56
C GLN A 178 -20.90 8.11 -1.09
N TRP A 179 -20.08 8.06 -0.04
CA TRP A 179 -19.37 9.22 0.48
C TRP A 179 -18.41 9.80 -0.56
N LEU A 180 -17.58 8.97 -1.21
CA LEU A 180 -16.69 9.41 -2.29
C LEU A 180 -17.46 10.00 -3.48
N ASN A 181 -18.55 9.38 -3.91
CA ASN A 181 -19.40 9.89 -4.98
C ASN A 181 -20.04 11.23 -4.61
N LYS A 182 -20.46 11.41 -3.34
CA LYS A 182 -21.00 12.69 -2.84
C LYS A 182 -19.94 13.80 -2.83
N LEU A 183 -18.68 13.47 -2.55
CA LEU A 183 -17.55 14.40 -2.62
C LEU A 183 -17.15 14.74 -4.07
N GLY A 184 -17.65 14.02 -5.08
CA GLY A 184 -17.39 14.29 -6.49
C GLY A 184 -16.36 13.38 -7.15
N VAL A 185 -16.14 12.16 -6.63
CA VAL A 185 -15.34 11.14 -7.33
C VAL A 185 -16.09 10.61 -8.54
N GLU A 186 -15.51 10.74 -9.71
CA GLU A 186 -16.09 10.34 -11.00
C GLU A 186 -15.81 8.85 -11.31
N PHE A 187 -16.59 7.95 -10.69
CA PHE A 187 -16.57 6.53 -11.03
C PHE A 187 -17.16 6.25 -12.41
N ASP A 188 -16.68 5.19 -13.08
CA ASP A 188 -17.22 4.69 -14.34
C ASP A 188 -18.70 4.32 -14.16
N LYS A 189 -19.58 4.86 -15.03
CA LYS A 189 -21.03 4.64 -15.01
C LYS A 189 -21.54 4.19 -16.38
N GLU A 190 -22.62 3.41 -16.36
CA GLU A 190 -23.42 3.12 -17.55
C GLU A 190 -24.26 4.36 -17.93
N ALA A 191 -24.91 4.31 -19.08
CA ALA A 191 -25.71 5.44 -19.59
C ALA A 191 -26.89 5.81 -18.66
N ASP A 192 -27.38 4.88 -17.86
CA ASP A 192 -28.47 5.07 -16.88
C ASP A 192 -27.97 5.59 -15.52
N GLY A 193 -26.65 5.85 -15.39
CA GLY A 193 -26.02 6.32 -14.16
C GLY A 193 -25.60 5.20 -13.17
N THR A 194 -25.88 3.93 -13.48
CA THR A 194 -25.47 2.80 -12.66
C THR A 194 -23.94 2.65 -12.69
N MET A 195 -23.30 2.51 -11.52
CA MET A 195 -21.86 2.32 -11.44
C MET A 195 -21.43 0.97 -12.02
N VAL A 196 -20.41 1.01 -12.89
CA VAL A 196 -19.80 -0.16 -13.50
C VAL A 196 -18.95 -0.88 -12.46
N THR A 197 -19.10 -2.21 -12.36
CA THR A 197 -18.25 -3.04 -11.50
C THR A 197 -17.55 -4.14 -12.29
N THR A 198 -16.33 -4.51 -11.86
CA THR A 198 -15.52 -5.58 -12.47
C THR A 198 -15.01 -6.56 -11.41
N HIS A 199 -14.51 -7.73 -11.85
CA HIS A 199 -13.81 -8.66 -10.96
C HIS A 199 -12.40 -8.15 -10.60
N GLY A 200 -11.98 -8.45 -9.37
CA GLY A 200 -10.56 -8.43 -8.97
C GLY A 200 -10.02 -9.86 -8.85
N GLY A 201 -8.71 -10.01 -8.75
CA GLY A 201 -8.07 -11.29 -8.45
C GLY A 201 -8.50 -11.80 -7.07
N GLY A 202 -8.87 -13.08 -6.99
CA GLY A 202 -9.34 -13.72 -5.76
C GLY A 202 -10.77 -13.38 -5.35
N THR A 203 -11.51 -12.55 -6.12
CA THR A 203 -12.90 -12.19 -5.78
C THR A 203 -13.91 -13.14 -6.44
N SER A 204 -15.00 -13.45 -5.72
CA SER A 204 -16.10 -14.29 -6.22
C SER A 204 -17.19 -13.48 -6.94
N ARG A 205 -17.21 -12.15 -6.79
CA ARG A 205 -18.22 -11.25 -7.36
C ARG A 205 -17.58 -10.02 -8.01
N LYS A 206 -18.33 -9.39 -8.93
CA LYS A 206 -17.96 -8.11 -9.55
C LYS A 206 -18.33 -6.97 -8.59
N ARG A 207 -17.37 -6.45 -7.82
CA ARG A 207 -17.58 -5.36 -6.86
C ARG A 207 -16.55 -4.25 -6.93
N MET A 208 -15.67 -4.30 -7.95
CA MET A 208 -14.62 -3.30 -8.13
C MET A 208 -15.16 -2.08 -8.86
N HIS A 209 -15.28 -0.95 -8.16
CA HIS A 209 -15.61 0.36 -8.71
C HIS A 209 -14.31 1.05 -9.14
N ALA A 210 -14.30 1.71 -10.27
CA ALA A 210 -13.10 2.33 -10.82
C ALA A 210 -13.42 3.61 -11.61
N ALA A 211 -12.43 4.49 -11.72
CA ALA A 211 -12.37 5.56 -12.69
C ALA A 211 -11.34 5.19 -13.76
N LYS A 212 -11.72 4.37 -14.73
CA LYS A 212 -10.83 3.72 -15.71
C LYS A 212 -9.66 3.03 -15.00
N ASP A 213 -8.41 3.37 -15.34
CA ASP A 213 -7.18 2.97 -14.64
C ASP A 213 -6.49 4.17 -13.97
N TYR A 214 -7.29 5.12 -13.46
CA TYR A 214 -6.88 6.31 -12.70
C TYR A 214 -7.57 6.40 -11.33
N SER A 215 -8.10 5.32 -10.82
CA SER A 215 -9.00 5.35 -9.65
C SER A 215 -8.40 6.04 -8.42
N GLY A 216 -7.14 5.76 -8.11
CA GLY A 216 -6.45 6.39 -6.99
C GLY A 216 -6.19 7.88 -7.21
N ALA A 217 -5.83 8.27 -8.44
CA ALA A 217 -5.62 9.67 -8.79
C ALA A 217 -6.92 10.48 -8.67
N GLU A 218 -8.04 9.90 -9.11
CA GLU A 218 -9.35 10.54 -9.01
C GLU A 218 -9.83 10.68 -7.56
N ILE A 219 -9.70 9.62 -6.77
CA ILE A 219 -10.04 9.66 -5.34
C ILE A 219 -9.16 10.68 -4.61
N MET A 220 -7.85 10.64 -4.82
CA MET A 220 -6.92 11.53 -4.11
C MET A 220 -7.10 13.00 -4.51
N ARG A 221 -7.36 13.28 -5.80
CA ARG A 221 -7.70 14.61 -6.27
C ARG A 221 -8.89 15.16 -5.47
N THR A 222 -9.97 14.40 -5.41
CA THR A 222 -11.19 14.80 -4.71
C THR A 222 -10.95 15.04 -3.22
N LEU A 223 -10.27 14.11 -2.55
CA LEU A 223 -9.98 14.25 -1.11
C LEU A 223 -9.08 15.45 -0.81
N ARG A 224 -8.03 15.66 -1.61
CA ARG A 224 -7.14 16.82 -1.47
C ARG A 224 -7.89 18.13 -1.66
N ASP A 225 -8.69 18.21 -2.72
CA ASP A 225 -9.45 19.42 -3.03
C ASP A 225 -10.46 19.72 -1.91
N GLU A 226 -11.08 18.69 -1.33
CA GLU A 226 -11.99 18.84 -0.18
C GLU A 226 -11.28 19.35 1.08
N VAL A 227 -10.10 18.78 1.42
CA VAL A 227 -9.27 19.27 2.55
C VAL A 227 -8.93 20.75 2.38
N ILE A 228 -8.54 21.17 1.16
CA ILE A 228 -8.19 22.56 0.85
C ILE A 228 -9.42 23.46 0.92
N ASN A 229 -10.55 23.04 0.35
CA ASN A 229 -11.80 23.81 0.32
C ASN A 229 -12.38 24.05 1.72
N ARG A 230 -12.18 23.10 2.65
CA ARG A 230 -12.57 23.26 4.06
C ARG A 230 -11.62 24.14 4.85
N GLY A 231 -10.47 24.50 4.29
CA GLY A 231 -9.45 25.30 4.99
C GLY A 231 -8.74 24.52 6.11
N ILE A 232 -8.72 23.18 6.04
CA ILE A 232 -7.99 22.36 7.00
C ILE A 232 -6.49 22.63 6.84
N PRO A 233 -5.75 23.00 7.91
CA PRO A 233 -4.32 23.27 7.82
C PRO A 233 -3.51 22.05 7.34
N VAL A 234 -2.66 22.29 6.33
CA VAL A 234 -1.73 21.28 5.80
C VAL A 234 -0.31 21.86 5.83
N ILE A 235 0.60 21.18 6.48
CA ILE A 235 2.02 21.54 6.54
C ILE A 235 2.79 20.57 5.64
N ASP A 236 2.98 21.00 4.40
CA ASP A 236 3.73 20.25 3.38
C ASP A 236 5.25 20.27 3.67
N PHE A 237 6.00 19.33 3.10
CA PHE A 237 7.45 19.20 3.22
C PHE A 237 7.95 19.18 4.66
N THR A 238 7.13 18.64 5.57
CA THR A 238 7.41 18.58 7.00
C THR A 238 7.12 17.16 7.50
N ALA A 239 8.17 16.47 7.94
CA ALA A 239 8.10 15.08 8.39
C ALA A 239 7.96 15.01 9.90
N ALA A 240 7.12 14.13 10.43
CA ALA A 240 7.22 13.72 11.81
C ALA A 240 8.46 12.83 12.00
N VAL A 241 9.28 13.13 13.00
CA VAL A 241 10.51 12.40 13.32
C VAL A 241 10.44 11.66 14.64
N GLU A 242 9.60 12.12 15.58
CA GLU A 242 9.26 11.45 16.85
C GLU A 242 7.82 11.75 17.27
N ILE A 243 7.18 10.80 17.94
CA ILE A 243 5.94 11.05 18.66
C ILE A 243 6.28 11.65 20.03
N ILE A 244 5.58 12.68 20.44
CA ILE A 244 5.66 13.26 21.77
C ILE A 244 4.65 12.54 22.67
N LEU A 245 5.08 12.19 23.88
CA LEU A 245 4.20 11.64 24.90
C LEU A 245 3.94 12.68 26.00
N ASP A 246 2.86 12.49 26.76
CA ASP A 246 2.65 13.19 28.04
C ASP A 246 3.36 12.44 29.19
N GLU A 247 3.26 12.97 30.39
CA GLU A 247 3.85 12.38 31.60
C GLU A 247 3.26 11.00 31.97
N ASN A 248 2.11 10.63 31.39
CA ASN A 248 1.44 9.35 31.60
C ASN A 248 1.72 8.34 30.46
N GLY A 249 2.56 8.71 29.49
CA GLY A 249 2.91 7.87 28.35
C GLY A 249 1.86 7.86 27.23
N LYS A 250 0.90 8.78 27.22
CA LYS A 250 -0.10 8.92 26.15
C LYS A 250 0.45 9.80 25.03
N ALA A 251 0.03 9.55 23.81
CA ALA A 251 0.42 10.41 22.68
C ALA A 251 -0.12 11.83 22.87
N ALA A 252 0.76 12.82 22.70
CA ALA A 252 0.52 14.22 22.99
C ALA A 252 0.98 15.16 21.86
N GLY A 253 1.40 14.61 20.72
CA GLY A 253 1.87 15.37 19.57
C GLY A 253 3.02 14.69 18.83
N ALA A 254 3.78 15.47 18.08
CA ALA A 254 4.98 15.00 17.39
C ALA A 254 6.03 16.10 17.25
N VAL A 255 7.31 15.68 17.23
CA VAL A 255 8.40 16.51 16.74
C VAL A 255 8.41 16.40 15.22
N LEU A 256 8.41 17.55 14.59
CA LEU A 256 8.39 17.69 13.14
C LEU A 256 9.76 18.21 12.67
N MET A 257 10.13 17.84 11.44
CA MET A 257 11.33 18.37 10.79
C MET A 257 10.97 18.91 9.42
N ASN A 258 11.25 20.18 9.19
CA ASN A 258 11.16 20.75 7.86
C ASN A 258 12.16 20.04 6.94
N MET A 259 11.67 19.49 5.81
CA MET A 259 12.48 18.64 4.93
C MET A 259 13.57 19.42 4.17
N GLU A 260 13.42 20.72 4.02
CA GLU A 260 14.36 21.60 3.35
C GLU A 260 15.38 22.21 4.33
N THR A 261 14.92 22.94 5.35
CA THR A 261 15.77 23.65 6.30
C THR A 261 16.35 22.77 7.39
N LYS A 262 15.74 21.60 7.66
CA LYS A 262 16.03 20.68 8.77
C LYS A 262 15.70 21.28 10.16
N GLU A 263 15.01 22.38 10.20
CA GLU A 263 14.48 22.96 11.43
C GLU A 263 13.52 21.99 12.12
N LEU A 264 13.66 21.87 13.44
CA LEU A 264 12.78 21.07 14.28
C LEU A 264 11.66 21.96 14.83
N LEU A 265 10.43 21.45 14.77
CA LEU A 265 9.22 22.12 15.20
C LEU A 265 8.44 21.18 16.12
N VAL A 266 7.69 21.73 17.05
CA VAL A 266 6.86 20.99 18.00
C VAL A 266 5.38 21.17 17.66
N ALA A 267 4.68 20.08 17.37
CA ALA A 267 3.23 20.07 17.27
C ALA A 267 2.62 19.36 18.47
N ARG A 268 1.91 20.11 19.32
CA ARG A 268 1.15 19.57 20.45
C ARG A 268 -0.26 19.22 19.99
N ALA A 269 -0.78 18.06 20.43
CA ALA A 269 -2.12 17.61 20.08
C ALA A 269 -2.76 16.79 21.21
N LYS A 270 -4.08 16.72 21.24
CA LYS A 270 -4.84 15.86 22.15
C LYS A 270 -4.87 14.41 21.69
N THR A 271 -4.87 14.19 20.37
CA THR A 271 -4.78 12.87 19.75
C THR A 271 -3.92 12.94 18.49
N VAL A 272 -3.30 11.82 18.13
CA VAL A 272 -2.41 11.69 16.96
C VAL A 272 -2.88 10.54 16.08
N ILE A 273 -2.96 10.76 14.77
CA ILE A 273 -3.26 9.72 13.78
C ILE A 273 -2.04 9.50 12.88
N ILE A 274 -1.52 8.27 12.85
CA ILE A 274 -0.47 7.86 11.92
C ILE A 274 -1.12 7.34 10.64
N ALA A 275 -0.89 8.02 9.50
CA ALA A 275 -1.44 7.69 8.17
C ALA A 275 -0.35 7.74 7.09
N THR A 276 0.86 7.27 7.41
CA THR A 276 2.10 7.48 6.65
C THR A 276 2.32 6.52 5.49
N GLY A 277 1.42 5.55 5.29
CA GLY A 277 1.62 4.48 4.32
C GLY A 277 2.63 3.42 4.78
N GLY A 278 3.07 2.57 3.87
CA GLY A 278 3.89 1.39 4.16
C GLY A 278 5.39 1.57 3.90
N ALA A 279 6.06 0.46 3.58
CA ALA A 279 7.50 0.29 3.57
C ALA A 279 8.10 -0.11 2.21
N GLY A 280 7.33 0.02 1.11
CA GLY A 280 7.74 -0.54 -0.18
C GLY A 280 9.00 0.05 -0.81
N ARG A 281 9.50 1.18 -0.32
CA ARG A 281 10.78 1.78 -0.76
C ARG A 281 12.01 1.24 -0.02
N LEU A 282 11.83 0.26 0.84
CA LEU A 282 12.97 -0.44 1.45
C LEU A 282 13.58 -1.51 0.52
N HIS A 283 12.97 -1.78 -0.63
CA HIS A 283 13.47 -2.73 -1.64
C HIS A 283 13.80 -4.11 -1.08
N TYR A 284 12.85 -4.70 -0.38
CA TYR A 284 13.02 -6.04 0.22
C TYR A 284 13.56 -7.05 -0.81
N GLN A 285 14.60 -7.77 -0.43
CA GLN A 285 15.25 -8.80 -1.26
C GLN A 285 15.68 -8.32 -2.66
N GLY A 286 15.87 -7.02 -2.84
CA GLY A 286 16.28 -6.43 -4.12
C GLY A 286 15.18 -6.35 -5.19
N PHE A 287 13.92 -6.68 -4.86
CA PHE A 287 12.82 -6.51 -5.80
C PHE A 287 12.64 -5.03 -6.19
N PRO A 288 12.26 -4.75 -7.45
CA PRO A 288 11.80 -3.42 -7.83
C PRO A 288 10.52 -3.09 -7.05
N THR A 289 10.11 -1.83 -7.07
CA THR A 289 8.92 -1.39 -6.34
C THR A 289 8.03 -0.52 -7.20
N SER A 290 6.71 -0.69 -7.05
CA SER A 290 5.69 0.19 -7.60
C SER A 290 5.29 1.31 -6.63
N ASN A 291 5.94 1.40 -5.46
CA ASN A 291 5.56 2.34 -4.41
C ASN A 291 6.01 3.76 -4.70
N HIS A 292 5.25 4.72 -4.17
CA HIS A 292 5.61 6.11 -4.10
C HIS A 292 6.92 6.32 -3.34
N TYR A 293 7.69 7.36 -3.70
CA TYR A 293 9.00 7.66 -3.11
C TYR A 293 8.97 7.81 -1.58
N GLY A 294 7.85 8.24 -1.03
CA GLY A 294 7.65 8.41 0.40
C GLY A 294 7.37 7.14 1.22
N ALA A 295 7.29 5.95 0.63
CA ALA A 295 6.94 4.71 1.36
C ALA A 295 8.15 4.11 2.09
N THR A 296 8.61 4.73 3.17
CA THR A 296 9.85 4.44 3.89
C THR A 296 9.64 3.94 5.33
N ALA A 297 8.46 3.41 5.65
CA ALA A 297 8.10 2.82 6.94
C ALA A 297 8.06 3.80 8.13
N ASP A 298 8.04 5.11 7.91
CA ASP A 298 8.24 6.10 8.98
C ASP A 298 7.26 5.92 10.13
N GLY A 299 5.97 5.76 9.84
CA GLY A 299 4.95 5.57 10.90
C GLY A 299 5.07 4.27 11.65
N LEU A 300 5.58 3.19 11.03
CA LEU A 300 5.88 1.93 11.72
C LEU A 300 6.94 2.18 12.79
N ILE A 301 7.99 2.93 12.45
CA ILE A 301 9.10 3.24 13.36
C ILE A 301 8.63 4.17 14.48
N LEU A 302 7.88 5.23 14.14
CA LEU A 302 7.35 6.19 15.13
C LEU A 302 6.45 5.50 16.15
N GLY A 303 5.49 4.69 15.69
CA GLY A 303 4.61 3.94 16.58
C GLY A 303 5.35 2.91 17.43
N TYR A 304 6.26 2.13 16.79
CA TYR A 304 7.05 1.12 17.48
C TYR A 304 7.90 1.68 18.63
N ARG A 305 8.54 2.82 18.41
CA ARG A 305 9.43 3.45 19.39
C ARG A 305 8.69 3.94 20.65
N VAL A 306 7.42 4.32 20.53
CA VAL A 306 6.58 4.68 21.68
C VAL A 306 5.83 3.50 22.28
N GLY A 307 5.98 2.29 21.73
CA GLY A 307 5.42 1.05 22.30
C GLY A 307 4.19 0.49 21.59
N ALA A 308 3.80 1.02 20.43
CA ALA A 308 2.75 0.42 19.63
C ALA A 308 3.27 -0.86 18.94
N SER A 309 2.58 -1.98 19.13
CA SER A 309 2.97 -3.27 18.57
C SER A 309 2.70 -3.35 17.07
N LEU A 310 3.46 -4.25 16.40
CA LEU A 310 3.28 -4.59 15.00
C LEU A 310 2.60 -5.95 14.85
N LEU A 311 1.72 -6.07 13.87
CA LEU A 311 1.05 -7.32 13.51
C LEU A 311 1.41 -7.69 12.07
N TYR A 312 1.85 -8.94 11.83
CA TYR A 312 2.24 -9.45 10.52
C TYR A 312 3.26 -8.59 9.76
N ALA A 313 4.21 -7.98 10.46
CA ALA A 313 5.25 -7.14 9.85
C ALA A 313 6.21 -7.95 8.93
N ASP A 314 6.14 -9.27 8.97
CA ASP A 314 6.84 -10.21 8.09
C ASP A 314 6.11 -10.47 6.76
N THR A 315 4.95 -9.86 6.50
CA THR A 315 4.14 -10.13 5.31
C THR A 315 4.11 -8.96 4.36
N LEU A 316 4.54 -9.24 3.13
CA LEU A 316 4.66 -8.27 2.07
C LEU A 316 3.87 -8.75 0.86
N GLN A 317 3.30 -7.84 0.10
CA GLN A 317 2.64 -8.16 -1.13
C GLN A 317 3.50 -7.75 -2.33
N TYR A 318 3.81 -8.72 -3.15
CA TYR A 318 4.43 -8.52 -4.45
C TYR A 318 3.33 -8.50 -5.51
N HIS A 319 3.16 -7.34 -6.17
CA HIS A 319 2.23 -7.28 -7.29
C HIS A 319 2.78 -8.13 -8.44
N PRO A 320 2.02 -9.11 -8.95
CA PRO A 320 2.56 -10.06 -9.92
C PRO A 320 2.98 -9.42 -11.24
N THR A 321 2.37 -8.30 -11.60
CA THR A 321 2.60 -7.62 -12.87
C THR A 321 3.21 -6.24 -12.67
N GLY A 322 4.47 -6.19 -12.22
CA GLY A 322 5.36 -5.04 -12.41
C GLY A 322 5.93 -5.07 -13.83
N THR A 323 6.23 -3.93 -14.42
CA THR A 323 6.85 -3.85 -15.75
C THR A 323 8.23 -4.50 -15.73
N GLY A 324 8.47 -5.51 -16.59
CA GLY A 324 9.75 -6.17 -16.76
C GLY A 324 10.63 -5.52 -17.84
N TYR A 325 10.03 -4.77 -18.75
CA TYR A 325 10.67 -4.02 -19.83
C TYR A 325 9.68 -2.97 -20.38
N PRO A 326 10.12 -1.76 -20.79
CA PRO A 326 11.50 -1.26 -20.87
C PRO A 326 12.09 -0.81 -19.51
N GLU A 327 13.42 -0.62 -19.48
CA GLU A 327 14.18 -0.28 -18.26
C GLU A 327 13.68 0.98 -17.55
N GLN A 328 13.26 2.00 -18.31
CA GLN A 328 12.84 3.29 -17.78
C GLN A 328 11.60 3.23 -16.89
N ILE A 329 10.81 2.18 -17.03
CA ILE A 329 9.61 1.92 -16.22
C ILE A 329 9.67 0.58 -15.50
N PHE A 330 10.88 0.02 -15.33
CA PHE A 330 11.08 -1.25 -14.63
C PHE A 330 10.48 -1.20 -13.22
N GLY A 331 9.67 -2.19 -12.89
CA GLY A 331 8.95 -2.28 -11.62
C GLY A 331 7.69 -1.40 -11.51
N ALA A 332 7.43 -0.52 -12.49
CA ALA A 332 6.18 0.27 -12.49
C ALA A 332 4.95 -0.66 -12.55
N LEU A 333 3.86 -0.22 -11.93
CA LEU A 333 2.63 -1.02 -11.86
C LEU A 333 2.03 -1.24 -13.25
N VAL A 334 1.76 -2.49 -13.58
CA VAL A 334 0.81 -2.88 -14.61
C VAL A 334 -0.46 -3.34 -13.90
N THR A 335 -1.50 -2.53 -13.97
CA THR A 335 -2.73 -2.74 -13.20
C THR A 335 -3.30 -4.15 -13.40
N GLU A 336 -3.80 -4.74 -12.33
CA GLU A 336 -4.48 -6.04 -12.38
C GLU A 336 -5.71 -6.03 -13.31
N LYS A 337 -6.27 -4.85 -13.57
CA LYS A 337 -7.39 -4.66 -14.50
C LYS A 337 -7.08 -5.23 -15.91
N VAL A 338 -5.82 -5.23 -16.33
CA VAL A 338 -5.36 -5.87 -17.58
C VAL A 338 -5.73 -7.36 -17.60
N ARG A 339 -5.46 -8.08 -16.49
CA ARG A 339 -5.84 -9.50 -16.36
C ARG A 339 -7.35 -9.67 -16.17
N SER A 340 -8.00 -8.78 -15.44
CA SER A 340 -9.47 -8.78 -15.27
C SER A 340 -10.24 -8.56 -16.57
N LEU A 341 -9.65 -7.86 -17.54
CA LEU A 341 -10.17 -7.70 -18.90
C LEU A 341 -9.82 -8.87 -19.82
N GLY A 342 -9.10 -9.88 -19.35
CA GLY A 342 -8.90 -11.13 -20.05
C GLY A 342 -7.52 -11.39 -20.62
N ALA A 343 -6.54 -10.50 -20.40
CA ALA A 343 -5.15 -10.80 -20.72
C ALA A 343 -4.63 -11.97 -19.88
N LYS A 344 -3.79 -12.82 -20.45
CA LYS A 344 -3.22 -14.00 -19.79
C LYS A 344 -1.70 -13.91 -19.71
N LEU A 345 -1.15 -14.53 -18.67
CA LEU A 345 0.28 -14.71 -18.49
C LEU A 345 0.75 -15.89 -19.33
N VAL A 346 1.77 -15.67 -20.15
CA VAL A 346 2.34 -16.71 -21.00
C VAL A 346 3.87 -16.72 -20.90
N ASN A 347 4.45 -17.90 -21.02
CA ASN A 347 5.90 -18.12 -20.95
C ASN A 347 6.61 -17.86 -22.29
N ILE A 348 7.92 -18.17 -22.36
CA ILE A 348 8.73 -17.99 -23.57
C ILE A 348 8.23 -18.78 -24.78
N ASP A 349 7.57 -19.92 -24.54
CA ASP A 349 7.00 -20.78 -25.58
C ASP A 349 5.61 -20.30 -26.02
N GLY A 350 5.10 -19.20 -25.46
CA GLY A 350 3.76 -18.68 -25.71
C GLY A 350 2.65 -19.51 -25.07
N GLU A 351 2.92 -20.26 -24.01
CA GLU A 351 1.96 -21.12 -23.31
C GLU A 351 1.42 -20.44 -22.05
N VAL A 352 0.11 -20.53 -21.84
CA VAL A 352 -0.54 -20.09 -20.58
C VAL A 352 -0.19 -21.09 -19.48
N PHE A 353 0.37 -20.64 -18.39
CA PHE A 353 0.89 -21.51 -17.32
C PHE A 353 0.08 -21.46 -16.01
N MET A 354 -0.93 -20.57 -15.89
CA MET A 354 -1.75 -20.45 -14.69
C MET A 354 -3.11 -19.77 -14.97
N HIS A 355 -4.05 -19.90 -14.03
CA HIS A 355 -5.30 -19.14 -14.06
C HIS A 355 -5.04 -17.64 -13.86
N PRO A 356 -5.55 -16.74 -14.74
CA PRO A 356 -5.17 -15.31 -14.75
C PRO A 356 -5.63 -14.52 -13.51
N LEU A 357 -6.67 -14.97 -12.80
CA LEU A 357 -7.27 -14.30 -11.64
C LEU A 357 -7.09 -15.08 -10.33
N GLU A 358 -5.97 -15.80 -10.17
CA GLU A 358 -5.54 -16.26 -8.86
C GLU A 358 -5.20 -15.07 -7.94
N THR A 359 -5.06 -15.31 -6.63
CA THR A 359 -4.62 -14.30 -5.67
C THR A 359 -3.21 -13.78 -6.03
N ARG A 360 -2.85 -12.60 -5.55
CA ARG A 360 -1.60 -11.93 -5.96
C ARG A 360 -0.35 -12.70 -5.56
N ASP A 361 -0.33 -13.26 -4.36
CA ASP A 361 0.75 -14.09 -3.84
C ASP A 361 0.98 -15.34 -4.69
N VAL A 362 -0.10 -16.08 -4.99
CA VAL A 362 -0.07 -17.26 -5.87
C VAL A 362 0.40 -16.89 -7.27
N THR A 363 -0.08 -15.76 -7.81
CA THR A 363 0.34 -15.30 -9.13
C THR A 363 1.82 -14.89 -9.17
N ALA A 364 2.29 -14.16 -8.15
CA ALA A 364 3.69 -13.76 -8.05
C ALA A 364 4.61 -14.98 -7.93
N ALA A 365 4.29 -15.91 -7.03
CA ALA A 365 5.04 -17.17 -6.85
C ALA A 365 5.05 -18.02 -8.14
N SER A 366 3.94 -18.06 -8.88
CA SER A 366 3.88 -18.78 -10.17
C SER A 366 4.81 -18.18 -11.22
N ILE A 367 4.89 -16.84 -11.31
CA ILE A 367 5.81 -16.15 -12.23
C ILE A 367 7.26 -16.41 -11.83
N ILE A 368 7.57 -16.34 -10.54
CA ILE A 368 8.92 -16.62 -10.03
C ILE A 368 9.32 -18.05 -10.38
N ARG A 369 8.44 -19.03 -10.12
CA ARG A 369 8.69 -20.45 -10.49
C ARG A 369 8.91 -20.61 -12.00
N GLU A 370 8.10 -19.96 -12.84
CA GLU A 370 8.22 -20.05 -14.30
C GLU A 370 9.56 -19.48 -14.80
N CYS A 371 10.04 -18.41 -14.18
CA CYS A 371 11.31 -17.77 -14.50
C CYS A 371 12.54 -18.48 -13.93
N THR A 372 12.41 -19.21 -12.79
CA THR A 372 13.53 -19.84 -12.09
C THR A 372 13.57 -21.34 -12.31
N GLU A 373 12.74 -22.12 -11.62
CA GLU A 373 12.75 -23.58 -11.64
C GLU A 373 12.45 -24.15 -13.04
N ARG A 374 11.44 -23.58 -13.74
CA ARG A 374 11.05 -24.08 -15.07
C ARG A 374 11.90 -23.55 -16.20
N ASP A 375 12.68 -22.52 -15.94
CA ASP A 375 13.55 -21.85 -16.92
C ASP A 375 12.83 -21.37 -18.20
N LYS A 376 11.53 -21.02 -18.07
CA LYS A 376 10.68 -20.57 -19.19
C LYS A 376 10.42 -19.06 -19.19
N GLY A 377 11.23 -18.31 -18.48
CA GLY A 377 11.21 -16.83 -18.51
C GLY A 377 11.92 -16.27 -19.74
N ILE A 378 11.55 -15.05 -20.11
CA ILE A 378 12.17 -14.28 -21.19
C ILE A 378 13.33 -13.47 -20.61
N GLU A 379 14.53 -13.67 -21.10
CA GLU A 379 15.73 -12.93 -20.69
C GLU A 379 15.65 -11.46 -21.12
N THR A 380 15.84 -10.57 -20.17
CA THR A 380 16.07 -9.14 -20.38
C THR A 380 17.40 -8.73 -19.70
N ASN A 381 17.88 -7.53 -19.96
CA ASN A 381 19.04 -6.97 -19.25
C ASN A 381 18.79 -6.67 -17.75
N LEU A 382 17.54 -6.79 -17.29
CA LEU A 382 17.11 -6.58 -15.90
C LEU A 382 16.72 -7.89 -15.18
N GLY A 383 16.90 -9.03 -15.85
CA GLY A 383 16.51 -10.35 -15.36
C GLY A 383 15.43 -11.00 -16.21
N LYS A 384 14.91 -12.13 -15.78
CA LYS A 384 13.84 -12.85 -16.46
C LYS A 384 12.47 -12.26 -16.18
N ALA A 385 11.59 -12.30 -17.18
CA ALA A 385 10.20 -11.86 -17.11
C ALA A 385 9.29 -12.83 -17.86
N VAL A 386 7.97 -12.69 -17.76
CA VAL A 386 6.98 -13.41 -18.54
C VAL A 386 6.16 -12.45 -19.38
N TRP A 387 5.53 -12.95 -20.45
CA TRP A 387 4.60 -12.14 -21.21
C TRP A 387 3.23 -12.01 -20.52
N LEU A 388 2.64 -10.83 -20.61
CA LEU A 388 1.24 -10.57 -20.39
C LEU A 388 0.63 -10.20 -21.76
N ASP A 389 -0.20 -11.09 -22.31
CA ASP A 389 -0.76 -10.94 -23.67
C ASP A 389 -1.93 -9.95 -23.70
N THR A 390 -1.61 -8.68 -23.71
CA THR A 390 -2.57 -7.57 -23.68
C THR A 390 -3.47 -7.49 -24.91
N PRO A 391 -3.01 -7.81 -26.17
CA PRO A 391 -3.90 -7.82 -27.34
C PRO A 391 -5.05 -8.80 -27.24
N MET A 392 -4.97 -9.80 -26.35
CA MET A 392 -6.07 -10.72 -26.07
C MET A 392 -7.34 -9.99 -25.59
N ILE A 393 -7.21 -8.82 -24.98
CA ILE A 393 -8.34 -7.98 -24.54
C ILE A 393 -9.16 -7.51 -25.73
N GLU A 394 -8.50 -7.01 -26.78
CA GLU A 394 -9.16 -6.58 -28.03
C GLU A 394 -9.84 -7.76 -28.72
N LEU A 395 -9.18 -8.93 -28.73
CA LEU A 395 -9.74 -10.16 -29.30
C LEU A 395 -11.03 -10.59 -28.57
N LYS A 396 -11.08 -10.47 -27.24
CA LYS A 396 -12.23 -10.90 -26.42
C LYS A 396 -13.39 -9.91 -26.40
N HIS A 397 -13.11 -8.62 -26.42
CA HIS A 397 -14.10 -7.57 -26.13
C HIS A 397 -14.31 -6.59 -27.29
N GLY A 398 -13.57 -6.75 -28.38
CA GLY A 398 -13.62 -5.87 -29.55
C GLY A 398 -12.58 -4.76 -29.52
N GLU A 399 -12.27 -4.27 -30.72
CA GLU A 399 -11.31 -3.19 -30.95
C GLU A 399 -11.69 -1.91 -30.19
N GLY A 400 -10.70 -1.21 -29.61
CA GLY A 400 -10.89 0.01 -28.82
C GLY A 400 -11.15 -0.22 -27.33
N THR A 401 -11.25 -1.46 -26.88
CA THR A 401 -11.46 -1.78 -25.45
C THR A 401 -10.32 -1.30 -24.57
N ILE A 402 -9.07 -1.51 -24.97
CA ILE A 402 -7.89 -1.05 -24.24
C ILE A 402 -7.89 0.47 -24.11
N GLU A 403 -8.15 1.17 -25.22
CA GLU A 403 -8.20 2.64 -25.22
C GLU A 403 -9.29 3.18 -24.30
N LYS A 404 -10.46 2.55 -24.27
CA LYS A 404 -11.59 2.96 -23.43
C LYS A 404 -11.38 2.62 -21.94
N ARG A 405 -10.83 1.42 -21.63
CA ARG A 405 -10.86 0.85 -20.28
C ARG A 405 -9.54 1.01 -19.49
N ILE A 406 -8.40 1.08 -20.18
CA ILE A 406 -7.04 1.17 -19.60
C ILE A 406 -6.16 2.18 -20.35
N PRO A 407 -6.61 3.43 -20.52
CA PRO A 407 -5.88 4.46 -21.27
C PRO A 407 -4.54 4.86 -20.63
N ALA A 408 -4.37 4.73 -19.30
CA ALA A 408 -3.11 5.01 -18.63
C ALA A 408 -2.04 4.00 -19.04
N MET A 409 -2.38 2.70 -19.09
CA MET A 409 -1.48 1.65 -19.57
C MET A 409 -1.07 1.88 -21.01
N LEU A 410 -2.06 2.18 -21.89
CA LEU A 410 -1.77 2.48 -23.30
C LEU A 410 -0.79 3.65 -23.43
N ARG A 411 -0.98 4.72 -22.65
CA ARG A 411 -0.11 5.90 -22.63
C ARG A 411 1.28 5.57 -22.06
N MET A 412 1.36 4.80 -20.97
CA MET A 412 2.62 4.45 -20.32
C MET A 412 3.54 3.71 -21.29
N PHE A 413 3.07 2.65 -21.92
CA PHE A 413 3.86 1.86 -22.87
C PHE A 413 4.07 2.59 -24.22
N GLY A 414 3.08 3.35 -24.67
CA GLY A 414 3.14 4.14 -25.91
C GLY A 414 4.28 5.15 -25.93
N LYS A 415 4.67 5.73 -24.78
CA LYS A 415 5.85 6.61 -24.66
C LYS A 415 7.17 5.94 -25.07
N TYR A 416 7.22 4.61 -25.02
CA TYR A 416 8.38 3.80 -25.37
C TYR A 416 8.22 3.05 -26.71
N GLY A 417 7.15 3.37 -27.47
CA GLY A 417 6.88 2.80 -28.79
C GLY A 417 6.29 1.40 -28.75
N ILE A 418 5.75 0.96 -27.60
CA ILE A 418 5.06 -0.32 -27.41
C ILE A 418 3.55 -0.08 -27.47
N ASP A 419 2.88 -0.61 -28.50
CA ASP A 419 1.43 -0.55 -28.64
C ASP A 419 0.80 -1.81 -28.02
N ILE A 420 0.32 -1.70 -26.79
CA ILE A 420 -0.26 -2.81 -26.02
C ILE A 420 -1.55 -3.37 -26.61
N ARG A 421 -2.12 -2.74 -27.66
CA ARG A 421 -3.26 -3.28 -28.43
C ARG A 421 -2.80 -4.35 -29.42
N LYS A 422 -1.51 -4.33 -29.78
CA LYS A 422 -0.91 -5.19 -30.82
C LYS A 422 0.17 -6.12 -30.28
N GLU A 423 0.87 -5.71 -29.25
CA GLU A 423 2.08 -6.35 -28.70
C GLU A 423 1.87 -6.75 -27.24
N PRO A 424 2.24 -7.99 -26.84
CA PRO A 424 2.25 -8.39 -25.44
C PRO A 424 3.31 -7.57 -24.68
N ILE A 425 3.19 -7.47 -23.36
CA ILE A 425 4.14 -6.75 -22.52
C ILE A 425 4.86 -7.68 -21.55
N LEU A 426 6.11 -7.35 -21.20
CA LEU A 426 6.88 -8.11 -20.22
C LEU A 426 6.59 -7.66 -18.80
N VAL A 427 6.32 -8.63 -17.93
CA VAL A 427 5.99 -8.39 -16.51
C VAL A 427 6.76 -9.33 -15.59
N TYR A 428 7.08 -8.83 -14.38
CA TYR A 428 7.69 -9.58 -13.29
C TYR A 428 7.19 -9.04 -11.95
N PRO A 429 7.15 -9.83 -10.86
CA PRO A 429 6.72 -9.35 -9.56
C PRO A 429 7.47 -8.11 -9.08
N THR A 430 6.73 -7.17 -8.50
CA THR A 430 7.26 -5.92 -7.94
C THR A 430 6.71 -5.72 -6.53
N LEU A 431 7.53 -5.24 -5.61
CA LEU A 431 7.09 -4.93 -4.25
C LEU A 431 6.02 -3.84 -4.29
N HIS A 432 4.89 -4.08 -3.65
CA HIS A 432 3.69 -3.26 -3.85
C HIS A 432 3.00 -2.80 -2.58
N TYR A 433 2.86 -3.65 -1.55
CA TYR A 433 2.04 -3.34 -0.39
C TYR A 433 2.56 -4.03 0.88
N GLN A 434 2.47 -3.33 2.00
CA GLN A 434 2.71 -3.88 3.34
C GLN A 434 1.40 -4.45 3.88
N ASN A 435 1.30 -5.79 4.04
CA ASN A 435 0.07 -6.39 4.56
C ASN A 435 -0.08 -6.20 6.07
N GLY A 436 1.02 -6.29 6.81
CA GLY A 436 1.09 -6.02 8.24
C GLY A 436 1.31 -4.53 8.54
N GLY A 437 1.42 -4.19 9.82
CA GLY A 437 1.62 -2.81 10.27
C GLY A 437 1.34 -2.66 11.76
N LEU A 438 1.11 -1.42 12.20
CA LEU A 438 0.70 -1.12 13.56
C LEU A 438 -0.58 -1.88 13.92
N ASN A 439 -0.55 -2.56 15.05
CA ASN A 439 -1.68 -3.31 15.57
C ASN A 439 -2.80 -2.33 15.99
N ILE A 440 -3.97 -2.44 15.38
CA ILE A 440 -5.11 -1.56 15.68
C ILE A 440 -6.32 -2.34 16.16
N SER A 441 -7.19 -1.66 16.89
CA SER A 441 -8.54 -2.08 17.23
C SER A 441 -9.55 -1.58 16.19
N ASP A 442 -10.81 -1.93 16.33
CA ASP A 442 -11.89 -1.55 15.39
C ASP A 442 -12.23 -0.05 15.41
N ASP A 443 -11.82 0.67 16.46
CA ASP A 443 -11.85 2.13 16.56
C ASP A 443 -10.57 2.81 16.03
N CYS A 444 -9.68 2.07 15.38
CA CYS A 444 -8.36 2.50 14.87
C CYS A 444 -7.34 2.88 15.95
N SER A 445 -7.62 2.67 17.26
CA SER A 445 -6.66 2.91 18.33
C SER A 445 -5.53 1.88 18.29
N THR A 446 -4.33 2.31 18.70
CA THR A 446 -3.16 1.44 18.90
C THR A 446 -3.04 1.05 20.38
N ASP A 447 -1.96 0.34 20.74
CA ASP A 447 -1.64 0.00 22.14
C ASP A 447 -1.27 1.25 22.98
N VAL A 448 -0.98 2.39 22.34
CA VAL A 448 -0.64 3.66 22.98
C VAL A 448 -1.86 4.57 23.04
N GLU A 449 -2.28 4.98 24.23
CA GLU A 449 -3.45 5.84 24.40
C GLU A 449 -3.30 7.15 23.62
N ASN A 450 -4.37 7.65 23.01
CA ASN A 450 -4.44 8.82 22.13
C ASN A 450 -3.68 8.69 20.79
N LEU A 451 -3.13 7.49 20.48
CA LEU A 451 -2.46 7.20 19.22
C LEU A 451 -3.32 6.27 18.36
N TYR A 452 -3.65 6.73 17.17
CA TYR A 452 -4.46 6.02 16.17
C TYR A 452 -3.63 5.72 14.92
N ALA A 453 -4.04 4.73 14.14
CA ALA A 453 -3.40 4.46 12.84
C ALA A 453 -4.44 4.05 11.80
N ALA A 454 -4.22 4.44 10.53
CA ALA A 454 -5.12 4.12 9.42
C ALA A 454 -4.39 4.00 8.07
N GLY A 455 -4.93 3.17 7.18
CA GLY A 455 -4.37 2.85 5.88
C GLY A 455 -3.20 1.87 5.96
N GLU A 456 -2.33 1.86 4.98
CA GLU A 456 -1.26 0.86 4.81
C GLU A 456 -0.27 0.76 5.98
N VAL A 457 -0.22 1.73 6.88
CA VAL A 457 0.57 1.66 8.11
C VAL A 457 -0.04 0.76 9.17
N ALA A 458 -1.35 0.46 9.07
CA ALA A 458 -2.09 -0.36 10.01
C ALA A 458 -2.07 -1.85 9.64
N GLY A 459 -1.90 -2.71 10.63
CA GLY A 459 -1.92 -4.16 10.49
C GLY A 459 -3.24 -4.80 10.95
N GLY A 460 -3.45 -6.06 10.58
CA GLY A 460 -4.60 -6.86 11.00
C GLY A 460 -5.83 -6.80 10.09
N ILE A 461 -5.90 -5.86 9.15
CA ILE A 461 -7.04 -5.67 8.25
C ILE A 461 -7.04 -6.73 7.13
N HIS A 462 -5.89 -7.00 6.54
CA HIS A 462 -5.76 -7.82 5.34
C HIS A 462 -5.14 -9.19 5.58
N GLY A 463 -4.87 -9.54 6.83
CA GLY A 463 -4.16 -10.78 7.16
C GLY A 463 -2.77 -10.81 6.51
N ARG A 464 -2.48 -11.91 5.83
CA ARG A 464 -1.16 -12.12 5.19
C ARG A 464 -1.12 -11.83 3.69
N ASN A 465 -2.27 -11.52 3.08
CA ASN A 465 -2.35 -11.18 1.65
C ASN A 465 -3.62 -10.36 1.34
N ARG A 466 -3.46 -9.17 0.82
CA ARG A 466 -4.54 -8.25 0.50
C ARG A 466 -5.13 -8.52 -0.89
N LEU A 467 -6.46 -8.52 -1.00
CA LEU A 467 -7.15 -8.55 -2.30
C LEU A 467 -7.12 -7.18 -2.99
N MET A 468 -7.12 -7.19 -4.33
CA MET A 468 -7.21 -5.98 -5.15
C MET A 468 -8.39 -5.10 -4.74
N GLY A 469 -8.16 -3.78 -4.64
CA GLY A 469 -9.19 -2.79 -4.29
C GLY A 469 -9.51 -2.66 -2.81
N ASN A 470 -9.14 -3.64 -1.97
CA ASN A 470 -9.32 -3.53 -0.53
C ASN A 470 -8.37 -2.53 0.12
N SER A 471 -7.22 -2.17 -0.51
CA SER A 471 -6.36 -1.12 0.04
C SER A 471 -6.94 0.28 -0.09
N LEU A 472 -7.56 0.63 -1.23
CA LEU A 472 -8.26 1.91 -1.33
C LEU A 472 -9.48 1.93 -0.40
N LEU A 473 -10.16 0.78 -0.23
CA LEU A 473 -11.27 0.66 0.71
C LEU A 473 -10.80 0.85 2.16
N ASP A 474 -9.72 0.20 2.56
CA ASP A 474 -9.08 0.36 3.87
C ASP A 474 -8.72 1.84 4.13
N VAL A 475 -8.01 2.45 3.20
CA VAL A 475 -7.62 3.87 3.27
C VAL A 475 -8.83 4.79 3.53
N ILE A 476 -9.97 4.52 2.92
CA ILE A 476 -11.19 5.33 3.10
C ILE A 476 -11.92 4.94 4.39
N VAL A 477 -12.22 3.66 4.60
CA VAL A 477 -12.99 3.20 5.77
C VAL A 477 -12.24 3.50 7.07
N PHE A 478 -10.99 3.05 7.20
CA PHE A 478 -10.23 3.26 8.43
C PHE A 478 -9.70 4.70 8.55
N GLY A 479 -9.43 5.40 7.44
CA GLY A 479 -9.13 6.83 7.47
C GLY A 479 -10.27 7.64 8.09
N ARG A 480 -11.50 7.43 7.62
CA ARG A 480 -12.71 8.06 8.18
C ARG A 480 -12.92 7.69 9.65
N ASN A 481 -12.87 6.40 9.97
CA ASN A 481 -13.04 5.95 11.35
C ASN A 481 -11.99 6.52 12.30
N ALA A 482 -10.71 6.57 11.91
CA ALA A 482 -9.66 7.20 12.71
C ALA A 482 -9.97 8.68 12.99
N GLY A 483 -10.45 9.42 11.98
CA GLY A 483 -10.89 10.80 12.15
C GLY A 483 -12.03 10.95 13.14
N ILE A 484 -13.07 10.12 13.02
CA ILE A 484 -14.24 10.12 13.91
C ILE A 484 -13.85 9.80 15.36
N TYR A 485 -13.11 8.70 15.57
CA TYR A 485 -12.78 8.25 16.93
C TYR A 485 -11.71 9.14 17.61
N ALA A 486 -10.68 9.59 16.86
CA ALA A 486 -9.71 10.53 17.37
C ALA A 486 -10.33 11.88 17.73
N ALA A 487 -11.29 12.39 16.93
CA ALA A 487 -12.02 13.61 17.24
C ALA A 487 -12.92 13.45 18.48
N ALA A 488 -13.62 12.32 18.61
CA ALA A 488 -14.41 12.03 19.81
C ALA A 488 -13.53 12.00 21.07
N LYS A 489 -12.40 11.29 21.02
CA LYS A 489 -11.42 11.24 22.11
C LYS A 489 -10.84 12.62 22.42
N ALA A 490 -10.52 13.43 21.41
CA ALA A 490 -9.98 14.76 21.59
C ALA A 490 -10.93 15.72 22.33
N LYS A 491 -12.26 15.55 22.16
CA LYS A 491 -13.27 16.32 22.91
C LYS A 491 -13.29 15.99 24.41
N GLU A 492 -12.88 14.79 24.77
CA GLU A 492 -12.83 14.30 26.16
C GLU A 492 -11.44 14.49 26.79
N THR A 493 -10.41 14.80 25.98
CA THR A 493 -9.02 14.93 26.41
C THR A 493 -8.67 16.41 26.61
N SER A 494 -8.10 16.75 27.78
CA SER A 494 -7.52 18.07 28.02
C SER A 494 -6.25 18.25 27.21
N VAL A 495 -5.87 19.52 26.96
CA VAL A 495 -4.59 19.83 26.33
C VAL A 495 -3.45 19.32 27.22
N PRO A 496 -2.50 18.52 26.70
CA PRO A 496 -1.37 18.02 27.48
C PRO A 496 -0.50 19.20 28.00
N GLU A 497 -0.30 19.28 29.31
CA GLU A 497 0.49 20.36 29.91
C GLU A 497 1.99 20.04 29.93
N LYS A 498 2.34 18.77 30.16
CA LYS A 498 3.72 18.30 30.20
C LYS A 498 3.99 17.34 29.05
N LEU A 499 4.93 17.70 28.21
CA LEU A 499 5.39 16.94 27.06
C LEU A 499 6.74 16.31 27.37
N THR A 500 6.98 15.08 26.87
CA THR A 500 8.23 14.35 27.09
C THR A 500 8.69 13.57 25.87
N LEU A 501 10.00 13.37 25.75
CA LEU A 501 10.69 12.52 24.79
C LEU A 501 11.57 11.45 25.48
N GLU A 502 11.35 11.20 26.77
CA GLU A 502 12.15 10.23 27.55
C GLU A 502 12.13 8.81 26.97
N HIS A 503 11.10 8.46 26.20
CA HIS A 503 11.04 7.17 25.50
C HIS A 503 12.21 6.98 24.52
N ILE A 504 12.78 8.05 23.96
CA ILE A 504 13.95 7.97 23.07
C ILE A 504 15.15 7.42 23.84
N GLU A 505 15.45 7.97 25.01
CA GLU A 505 16.58 7.54 25.83
C GLU A 505 16.37 6.11 26.36
N ARG A 506 15.15 5.81 26.81
CA ARG A 506 14.78 4.47 27.26
C ARG A 506 14.97 3.44 26.14
N PHE A 507 14.51 3.73 24.92
CA PHE A 507 14.64 2.84 23.78
C PHE A 507 16.09 2.68 23.33
N ASN A 508 16.86 3.78 23.28
CA ASN A 508 18.30 3.74 22.95
C ASN A 508 19.08 2.88 23.94
N LYS A 509 18.77 2.97 25.23
CA LYS A 509 19.38 2.14 26.29
C LYS A 509 19.04 0.67 26.09
N GLU A 510 17.78 0.33 25.77
CA GLU A 510 17.37 -1.05 25.47
C GLU A 510 18.12 -1.60 24.25
N LEU A 511 18.30 -0.80 23.19
CA LEU A 511 19.09 -1.20 22.01
C LEU A 511 20.55 -1.51 22.35
N GLU A 512 21.16 -0.74 23.24
CA GLU A 512 22.53 -0.96 23.70
C GLU A 512 22.65 -2.22 24.60
N GLU A 513 21.76 -2.38 25.56
CA GLU A 513 21.74 -3.53 26.48
C GLU A 513 21.49 -4.87 25.76
N THR A 514 20.70 -4.86 24.69
CA THR A 514 20.39 -6.04 23.88
C THR A 514 21.37 -6.28 22.74
N GLY A 515 22.27 -5.33 22.47
CA GLY A 515 23.16 -5.37 21.30
C GLY A 515 22.41 -5.26 19.97
N ALA A 516 21.17 -4.74 19.99
CA ALA A 516 20.31 -4.64 18.83
C ALA A 516 20.57 -3.40 17.97
N ALA A 517 21.33 -2.43 18.45
CA ALA A 517 21.58 -1.17 17.75
C ALA A 517 22.21 -1.39 16.37
N THR A 518 21.55 -0.92 15.32
CA THR A 518 21.99 -1.12 13.92
C THR A 518 22.94 -0.04 13.40
N GLY A 519 23.14 1.04 14.17
CA GLY A 519 23.90 2.22 13.73
C GLY A 519 23.16 3.11 12.71
N THR A 520 21.95 2.74 12.32
CA THR A 520 21.10 3.51 11.41
C THR A 520 20.26 4.53 12.18
N ALA A 521 20.17 5.77 11.68
CA ALA A 521 19.24 6.77 12.21
C ALA A 521 17.85 6.57 11.55
N SER A 522 16.81 6.47 12.36
CA SER A 522 15.43 6.26 11.89
C SER A 522 14.46 7.29 12.49
N PRO A 523 13.33 7.58 11.83
CA PRO A 523 12.86 7.07 10.54
C PRO A 523 13.75 7.49 9.36
N MET A 524 13.67 6.75 8.23
CA MET A 524 14.49 7.02 7.05
C MET A 524 14.09 8.32 6.35
N LEU A 525 12.83 8.67 6.33
CA LEU A 525 12.15 9.78 5.67
C LEU A 525 12.15 9.70 4.14
N LEU A 526 13.32 9.65 3.52
CA LEU A 526 13.48 9.51 2.07
C LEU A 526 14.50 8.40 1.76
N PRO A 527 14.27 7.59 0.72
CA PRO A 527 15.18 6.50 0.39
C PRO A 527 16.52 7.03 -0.15
N HIS A 528 17.61 6.35 0.21
CA HIS A 528 18.95 6.67 -0.27
C HIS A 528 19.25 5.85 -1.52
N TYR A 529 19.35 6.51 -2.68
CA TYR A 529 19.73 5.88 -3.95
C TYR A 529 21.20 6.07 -4.32
N ALA A 530 22.03 6.65 -3.42
CA ALA A 530 23.44 6.73 -3.65
C ALA A 530 24.03 5.32 -3.84
N ARG A 531 24.61 5.05 -5.01
CA ARG A 531 25.34 3.80 -5.24
C ARG A 531 26.46 3.72 -4.20
N LYS A 532 26.42 2.72 -3.33
CA LYS A 532 27.61 2.37 -2.57
C LYS A 532 28.69 2.08 -3.60
N SER A 533 29.75 2.88 -3.62
CA SER A 533 30.95 2.52 -4.38
C SER A 533 31.38 1.13 -3.93
N LYS A 534 31.44 0.19 -4.87
CA LYS A 534 31.98 -1.15 -4.63
C LYS A 534 33.44 -1.05 -4.25
#